data_4a6c7c63be14a89a7c3f35bce6af37fd
#
_entry.id   4a6c7c63be14a89a7c3f35bce6af37fd
#
_cell.length_a   1.000
_cell.length_b   1.000
_cell.length_c   1.000
_cell.angle_alpha   90.00
_cell.angle_beta   90.00
_cell.angle_gamma   90.00
#
_symmetry.space_group_name_H-M   'P 1'
#
loop_
_entity.id
_entity.type
_entity.pdbx_description
1 polymer ?
#
loop_
_entity_poly.entity_id
_entity_poly.type
_entity_poly.pdbx_seq_one_letter_code
_entity_poly.pdbx_strand_id
1 'polypeptide(L)'
;MESREFGGLGQVSALTLGGGGIGQVWGATSRDESVATLRAAVDAGINLIDLAPSYGDGEAERVFGQAFSGSVPTGLRFTTKCRLGSPAPDQVFPQLEQSLNESFERLKVDRVDLFFLHSQIIPDDSVDRYEGTPRGLFVASVMPAFERLVSDGRIGAWAITGIGVPQAVLETIKAEPQPAAVQAIANLLDSPGASKRYDEAAIPRDIIAAASQRGVGVMGIRAVQAGALTSSLDRELPEDHPEAVDYRLAAPFRSRAAEL
;
A
#
# COMPACT_ATOMS: atom_id res chain seq x y z
N MET A 1 -15.93 0.56 15.96
CA MET A 1 -14.56 0.42 15.40
C MET A 1 -13.63 1.38 16.12
N GLU A 2 -12.46 0.92 16.56
CA GLU A 2 -11.43 1.77 17.14
C GLU A 2 -10.89 2.74 16.07
N SER A 3 -10.60 4.00 16.47
CA SER A 3 -10.02 5.01 15.58
C SER A 3 -8.59 5.34 15.98
N ARG A 4 -7.78 5.71 14.99
CA ARG A 4 -6.38 6.10 15.14
C ARG A 4 -6.10 7.38 14.36
N GLU A 5 -5.21 8.20 14.89
CA GLU A 5 -4.64 9.31 14.12
C GLU A 5 -3.77 8.77 12.98
N PHE A 6 -3.96 9.30 11.77
CA PHE A 6 -3.28 8.83 10.57
C PHE A 6 -2.66 10.00 9.79
N GLY A 7 -1.52 10.44 10.26
CA GLY A 7 -0.82 11.58 9.66
C GLY A 7 -1.73 12.80 9.51
N GLY A 8 -1.57 13.53 8.42
CA GLY A 8 -2.40 14.69 8.09
C GLY A 8 -3.86 14.39 7.70
N LEU A 9 -4.26 13.11 7.65
CA LEU A 9 -5.63 12.70 7.30
C LEU A 9 -6.58 12.68 8.51
N GLY A 10 -6.07 12.87 9.74
CA GLY A 10 -6.84 12.82 10.97
C GLY A 10 -7.29 11.41 11.32
N GLN A 11 -8.46 11.27 11.92
CA GLN A 11 -8.94 10.00 12.47
C GLN A 11 -9.40 9.03 11.37
N VAL A 12 -8.83 7.82 11.38
CA VAL A 12 -9.27 6.70 10.56
C VAL A 12 -9.54 5.47 11.43
N SER A 13 -10.28 4.50 10.92
CA SER A 13 -10.46 3.21 11.57
C SER A 13 -9.12 2.48 11.75
N ALA A 14 -8.91 1.83 12.89
CA ALA A 14 -7.69 1.07 13.18
C ALA A 14 -7.48 -0.09 12.19
N LEU A 15 -8.56 -0.59 11.59
CA LEU A 15 -8.51 -1.53 10.47
C LEU A 15 -8.78 -0.80 9.16
N THR A 16 -7.99 -1.13 8.15
CA THR A 16 -8.18 -0.70 6.76
C THR A 16 -8.61 -1.91 5.93
N LEU A 17 -9.61 -1.75 5.06
CA LEU A 17 -9.93 -2.80 4.10
C LEU A 17 -8.90 -2.76 2.96
N GLY A 18 -8.10 -3.81 2.85
CA GLY A 18 -7.17 -4.00 1.74
C GLY A 18 -7.86 -4.47 0.47
N GLY A 19 -7.62 -3.78 -0.63
CA GLY A 19 -8.25 -4.05 -1.92
C GLY A 19 -7.82 -5.35 -2.62
N GLY A 20 -6.74 -6.00 -2.17
CA GLY A 20 -6.23 -7.22 -2.79
C GLY A 20 -7.27 -8.36 -2.83
N GLY A 21 -8.03 -8.55 -1.76
CA GLY A 21 -9.08 -9.57 -1.68
C GLY A 21 -10.24 -9.28 -2.63
N ILE A 22 -10.81 -8.09 -2.55
CA ILE A 22 -11.91 -7.67 -3.44
C ILE A 22 -11.48 -7.48 -4.90
N GLY A 23 -10.18 -7.36 -5.16
CA GLY A 23 -9.57 -7.38 -6.48
C GLY A 23 -9.19 -8.78 -6.97
N GLN A 24 -9.57 -9.85 -6.26
CA GLN A 24 -9.31 -11.24 -6.63
C GLN A 24 -7.83 -11.65 -6.70
N VAL A 25 -6.95 -10.90 -6.03
CA VAL A 25 -5.51 -11.22 -6.00
C VAL A 25 -5.22 -12.51 -5.23
N TRP A 26 -6.07 -12.84 -4.25
CA TRP A 26 -5.88 -13.97 -3.33
C TRP A 26 -6.82 -15.15 -3.58
N GLY A 27 -7.57 -15.11 -4.64
CA GLY A 27 -8.52 -16.15 -5.02
C GLY A 27 -9.70 -15.57 -5.78
N ALA A 28 -10.42 -16.46 -6.48
CA ALA A 28 -11.60 -16.08 -7.25
C ALA A 28 -12.77 -15.74 -6.31
N THR A 29 -13.44 -14.63 -6.57
CA THR A 29 -14.71 -14.22 -5.96
C THR A 29 -15.55 -13.53 -7.03
N SER A 30 -16.85 -13.43 -6.82
CA SER A 30 -17.69 -12.64 -7.73
C SER A 30 -17.58 -11.16 -7.40
N ARG A 31 -17.82 -10.30 -8.40
CA ARG A 31 -17.87 -8.85 -8.18
C ARG A 31 -18.97 -8.46 -7.19
N ASP A 32 -20.11 -9.14 -7.21
CA ASP A 32 -21.22 -8.86 -6.31
C ASP A 32 -20.87 -9.22 -4.86
N GLU A 33 -20.16 -10.31 -4.61
CA GLU A 33 -19.61 -10.64 -3.28
C GLU A 33 -18.57 -9.61 -2.82
N SER A 34 -17.69 -9.18 -3.72
CA SER A 34 -16.70 -8.14 -3.42
C SER A 34 -17.35 -6.81 -3.07
N VAL A 35 -18.39 -6.41 -3.80
CA VAL A 35 -19.21 -5.22 -3.50
C VAL A 35 -19.91 -5.36 -2.15
N ALA A 36 -20.52 -6.52 -1.88
CA ALA A 36 -21.18 -6.79 -0.59
C ALA A 36 -20.17 -6.74 0.57
N THR A 37 -18.98 -7.33 0.39
CA THR A 37 -17.89 -7.31 1.37
C THR A 37 -17.43 -5.88 1.68
N LEU A 38 -17.23 -5.06 0.64
CA LEU A 38 -16.83 -3.66 0.80
C LEU A 38 -17.88 -2.87 1.57
N ARG A 39 -19.17 -3.02 1.22
CA ARG A 39 -20.26 -2.35 1.93
C ARG A 39 -20.36 -2.79 3.38
N ALA A 40 -20.30 -4.10 3.64
CA ALA A 40 -20.33 -4.63 5.01
C ALA A 40 -19.16 -4.11 5.86
N ALA A 41 -17.97 -3.96 5.29
CA ALA A 41 -16.82 -3.38 5.97
C ALA A 41 -17.06 -1.91 6.35
N VAL A 42 -17.64 -1.12 5.46
CA VAL A 42 -17.99 0.28 5.72
C VAL A 42 -19.08 0.37 6.77
N ASP A 43 -20.13 -0.46 6.67
CA ASP A 43 -21.22 -0.52 7.66
C ASP A 43 -20.72 -0.94 9.06
N ALA A 44 -19.67 -1.77 9.13
CA ALA A 44 -18.97 -2.13 10.37
C ALA A 44 -18.05 -1.02 10.92
N GLY A 45 -17.94 0.12 10.23
CA GLY A 45 -17.20 1.29 10.65
C GLY A 45 -15.76 1.35 10.17
N ILE A 46 -15.37 0.55 9.15
CA ILE A 46 -14.12 0.77 8.42
C ILE A 46 -14.30 1.99 7.53
N ASN A 47 -13.44 2.99 7.71
CA ASN A 47 -13.51 4.26 6.97
C ASN A 47 -12.25 4.58 6.15
N LEU A 48 -11.36 3.60 5.98
CA LEU A 48 -10.22 3.70 5.08
C LEU A 48 -10.13 2.45 4.20
N ILE A 49 -10.13 2.64 2.88
CA ILE A 49 -10.07 1.58 1.88
C ILE A 49 -8.77 1.73 1.08
N ASP A 50 -7.96 0.69 1.04
CA ASP A 50 -6.67 0.69 0.35
C ASP A 50 -6.77 0.01 -1.03
N LEU A 51 -6.79 0.78 -2.09
CA LEU A 51 -6.97 0.33 -3.46
C LEU A 51 -5.69 0.52 -4.30
N ALA A 52 -5.62 -0.14 -5.44
CA ALA A 52 -4.59 0.05 -6.46
C ALA A 52 -5.03 -0.50 -7.82
N PRO A 53 -4.52 0.06 -8.94
CA PRO A 53 -4.71 -0.50 -10.28
C PRO A 53 -4.20 -1.94 -10.41
N SER A 54 -3.12 -2.29 -9.70
CA SER A 54 -2.53 -3.63 -9.72
C SER A 54 -3.35 -4.68 -8.97
N TYR A 55 -4.40 -4.30 -8.26
CA TYR A 55 -5.25 -5.25 -7.55
C TYR A 55 -6.34 -5.80 -8.49
N GLY A 56 -6.01 -6.93 -9.14
CA GLY A 56 -6.87 -7.56 -10.12
C GLY A 56 -7.05 -6.75 -11.40
N ASP A 57 -6.00 -6.11 -11.87
CA ASP A 57 -6.02 -5.26 -13.08
C ASP A 57 -7.15 -4.22 -13.03
N GLY A 58 -7.18 -3.47 -11.92
CA GLY A 58 -8.18 -2.43 -11.65
C GLY A 58 -9.52 -2.96 -11.13
N GLU A 59 -9.66 -4.28 -10.87
CA GLU A 59 -10.93 -4.83 -10.38
C GLU A 59 -11.31 -4.27 -9.00
N ALA A 60 -10.34 -4.13 -8.08
CA ALA A 60 -10.62 -3.52 -6.78
C ALA A 60 -11.20 -2.11 -6.88
N GLU A 61 -10.69 -1.31 -7.82
CA GLU A 61 -11.21 0.04 -8.09
C GLU A 61 -12.61 0.00 -8.73
N ARG A 62 -12.85 -0.95 -9.65
CA ARG A 62 -14.20 -1.14 -10.24
C ARG A 62 -15.23 -1.59 -9.21
N VAL A 63 -14.84 -2.46 -8.26
CA VAL A 63 -15.68 -2.87 -7.13
C VAL A 63 -16.07 -1.65 -6.29
N PHE A 64 -15.10 -0.79 -5.95
CA PHE A 64 -15.37 0.46 -5.24
C PHE A 64 -16.32 1.38 -6.03
N GLY A 65 -16.04 1.61 -7.31
CA GLY A 65 -16.86 2.42 -8.18
C GLY A 65 -18.29 1.89 -8.34
N GLN A 66 -18.48 0.56 -8.36
CA GLN A 66 -19.80 -0.07 -8.38
C GLN A 66 -20.49 0.02 -7.02
N ALA A 67 -19.76 -0.19 -5.92
CA ALA A 67 -20.33 -0.14 -4.58
C ALA A 67 -20.99 1.21 -4.26
N PHE A 68 -20.34 2.30 -4.64
CA PHE A 68 -20.78 3.65 -4.26
C PHE A 68 -21.33 4.48 -5.44
N SER A 69 -21.14 4.05 -6.68
CA SER A 69 -21.70 4.68 -7.89
C SER A 69 -21.49 6.20 -7.97
N GLY A 70 -20.32 6.68 -7.55
CA GLY A 70 -19.97 8.10 -7.48
C GLY A 70 -20.51 8.85 -6.25
N SER A 71 -21.28 8.17 -5.37
CA SER A 71 -21.80 8.76 -4.13
C SER A 71 -21.07 8.14 -2.92
N VAL A 72 -19.81 8.52 -2.74
CA VAL A 72 -18.96 8.02 -1.64
C VAL A 72 -19.51 8.49 -0.30
N PRO A 73 -19.70 7.58 0.70
CA PRO A 73 -20.19 7.95 2.03
C PRO A 73 -19.32 9.03 2.69
N THR A 74 -19.97 9.98 3.37
CA THR A 74 -19.26 11.01 4.11
C THR A 74 -18.36 10.40 5.17
N GLY A 75 -17.08 10.83 5.19
CA GLY A 75 -16.07 10.32 6.12
C GLY A 75 -15.37 9.04 5.68
N LEU A 76 -15.82 8.38 4.60
CA LEU A 76 -15.07 7.31 3.97
C LEU A 76 -13.89 7.90 3.20
N ARG A 77 -12.70 7.37 3.46
CA ARG A 77 -11.46 7.71 2.77
C ARG A 77 -10.97 6.54 1.96
N PHE A 78 -10.31 6.80 0.87
CA PHE A 78 -9.76 5.74 0.03
C PHE A 78 -8.49 6.19 -0.68
N THR A 79 -7.71 5.19 -1.04
CA THR A 79 -6.43 5.39 -1.70
C THR A 79 -6.44 4.79 -3.09
N THR A 80 -5.56 5.27 -3.96
CA THR A 80 -5.08 4.51 -5.10
C THR A 80 -3.58 4.70 -5.27
N LYS A 81 -2.97 4.07 -6.25
CA LYS A 81 -1.53 3.97 -6.37
C LYS A 81 -1.08 4.04 -7.83
N CYS A 82 0.18 4.42 -8.04
CA CYS A 82 0.84 4.31 -9.34
C CYS A 82 2.14 3.54 -9.22
N ARG A 83 2.31 2.50 -10.05
CA ARG A 83 3.60 1.84 -10.24
C ARG A 83 4.36 2.58 -11.33
N LEU A 84 5.16 3.55 -10.92
CA LEU A 84 5.85 4.47 -11.84
C LEU A 84 7.12 3.86 -12.45
N GLY A 85 7.91 3.11 -11.67
CA GLY A 85 9.23 2.66 -12.10
C GLY A 85 10.24 3.81 -12.20
N SER A 86 11.03 3.82 -13.26
CA SER A 86 12.11 4.80 -13.49
C SER A 86 12.00 5.45 -14.89
N PRO A 87 10.95 6.23 -15.14
CA PRO A 87 10.82 6.95 -16.42
C PRO A 87 11.81 8.13 -16.53
N ALA A 88 11.93 8.70 -17.73
CA ALA A 88 12.60 9.98 -17.88
C ALA A 88 11.91 11.08 -17.05
N PRO A 89 12.63 12.08 -16.52
CA PRO A 89 12.08 13.09 -15.62
C PRO A 89 10.87 13.85 -16.17
N ASP A 90 10.85 14.14 -17.47
CA ASP A 90 9.75 14.81 -18.16
C ASP A 90 8.51 13.90 -18.36
N GLN A 91 8.67 12.60 -18.21
CA GLN A 91 7.57 11.62 -18.29
C GLN A 91 6.93 11.29 -16.94
N VAL A 92 7.50 11.77 -15.82
CA VAL A 92 7.01 11.47 -14.48
C VAL A 92 5.58 11.99 -14.29
N PHE A 93 5.35 13.30 -14.48
CA PHE A 93 4.02 13.89 -14.29
C PHE A 93 2.99 13.32 -15.27
N PRO A 94 3.26 13.20 -16.58
CA PRO A 94 2.32 12.57 -17.51
C PRO A 94 1.90 11.16 -17.11
N GLN A 95 2.83 10.31 -16.66
CA GLN A 95 2.52 8.94 -16.25
C GLN A 95 1.71 8.87 -14.95
N LEU A 96 2.05 9.71 -13.95
CA LEU A 96 1.25 9.81 -12.72
C LEU A 96 -0.18 10.30 -13.02
N GLU A 97 -0.29 11.33 -13.85
CA GLU A 97 -1.58 11.89 -14.25
C GLU A 97 -2.43 10.90 -15.03
N GLN A 98 -1.83 10.18 -15.99
CA GLN A 98 -2.53 9.13 -16.73
C GLN A 98 -3.03 8.02 -15.81
N SER A 99 -2.16 7.50 -14.94
CA SER A 99 -2.54 6.45 -13.98
C SER A 99 -3.68 6.90 -13.07
N LEU A 100 -3.65 8.15 -12.61
CA LEU A 100 -4.70 8.71 -11.76
C LEU A 100 -6.01 8.90 -12.52
N ASN A 101 -5.97 9.36 -13.79
CA ASN A 101 -7.16 9.48 -14.63
C ASN A 101 -7.84 8.13 -14.85
N GLU A 102 -7.07 7.10 -15.20
CA GLU A 102 -7.58 5.75 -15.37
C GLU A 102 -8.18 5.18 -14.07
N SER A 103 -7.59 5.52 -12.91
CA SER A 103 -8.16 5.18 -11.61
C SER A 103 -9.48 5.91 -11.35
N PHE A 104 -9.58 7.18 -11.67
CA PHE A 104 -10.83 7.96 -11.53
C PHE A 104 -11.98 7.37 -12.34
N GLU A 105 -11.72 6.93 -13.56
CA GLU A 105 -12.73 6.25 -14.39
C GLU A 105 -13.25 4.97 -13.73
N ARG A 106 -12.35 4.14 -13.18
CA ARG A 106 -12.72 2.88 -12.50
C ARG A 106 -13.43 3.13 -11.18
N LEU A 107 -12.94 4.08 -10.37
CA LEU A 107 -13.49 4.48 -9.08
C LEU A 107 -14.78 5.30 -9.20
N LYS A 108 -15.03 5.92 -10.35
CA LYS A 108 -16.13 6.88 -10.60
C LYS A 108 -16.09 8.10 -9.68
N VAL A 109 -14.93 8.68 -9.54
CA VAL A 109 -14.63 9.87 -8.74
C VAL A 109 -13.71 10.81 -9.52
N ASP A 110 -13.54 12.03 -9.03
CA ASP A 110 -12.63 13.04 -9.58
C ASP A 110 -11.47 13.40 -8.62
N ARG A 111 -11.46 12.77 -7.42
CA ARG A 111 -10.45 12.98 -6.38
C ARG A 111 -10.28 11.72 -5.53
N VAL A 112 -9.06 11.50 -5.03
CA VAL A 112 -8.76 10.48 -3.99
C VAL A 112 -8.14 11.15 -2.77
N ASP A 113 -8.27 10.52 -1.59
CA ASP A 113 -7.69 11.07 -0.36
C ASP A 113 -6.17 10.89 -0.32
N LEU A 114 -5.68 9.71 -0.72
CA LEU A 114 -4.25 9.40 -0.81
C LEU A 114 -3.89 8.78 -2.15
N PHE A 115 -2.81 9.27 -2.75
CA PHE A 115 -2.20 8.69 -3.92
C PHE A 115 -0.79 8.20 -3.61
N PHE A 116 -0.56 6.90 -3.76
CA PHE A 116 0.71 6.27 -3.39
C PHE A 116 1.66 6.10 -4.58
N LEU A 117 2.95 6.35 -4.35
CA LEU A 117 3.97 5.72 -5.17
C LEU A 117 4.02 4.23 -4.81
N HIS A 118 3.64 3.36 -5.78
CA HIS A 118 3.61 1.90 -5.59
C HIS A 118 4.90 1.21 -6.05
N SER A 119 5.85 1.98 -6.60
CA SER A 119 7.21 1.51 -6.89
C SER A 119 8.04 1.47 -5.62
N GLN A 120 8.96 0.53 -5.54
CA GLN A 120 10.00 0.54 -4.51
C GLN A 120 10.91 1.76 -4.71
N ILE A 121 11.32 2.41 -3.63
CA ILE A 121 12.32 3.47 -3.68
C ILE A 121 13.69 2.83 -3.54
N ILE A 122 14.57 3.13 -4.48
CA ILE A 122 15.91 2.54 -4.59
C ILE A 122 16.98 3.62 -4.62
N PRO A 123 18.25 3.34 -4.24
CA PRO A 123 19.38 4.22 -4.48
C PRO A 123 19.59 4.50 -5.97
N ASP A 124 20.14 5.67 -6.28
CA ASP A 124 20.35 6.10 -7.69
C ASP A 124 21.35 5.23 -8.45
N ASP A 125 22.30 4.63 -7.76
CA ASP A 125 23.32 3.72 -8.31
C ASP A 125 22.86 2.26 -8.40
N SER A 126 21.61 1.99 -8.10
CA SER A 126 21.07 0.62 -8.04
C SER A 126 20.06 0.31 -9.14
N VAL A 127 19.90 1.19 -10.13
CA VAL A 127 18.91 1.06 -11.22
C VAL A 127 19.13 -0.17 -12.11
N ASP A 128 20.37 -0.65 -12.21
CA ASP A 128 20.71 -1.85 -12.97
C ASP A 128 20.48 -3.15 -12.17
N ARG A 129 20.27 -3.04 -10.85
CA ARG A 129 20.10 -4.18 -9.94
C ARG A 129 18.66 -4.37 -9.50
N TYR A 130 17.93 -3.28 -9.29
CA TYR A 130 16.61 -3.30 -8.70
C TYR A 130 15.59 -2.56 -9.57
N GLU A 131 14.41 -3.14 -9.67
CA GLU A 131 13.25 -2.43 -10.21
C GLU A 131 12.71 -1.44 -9.17
N GLY A 132 12.57 -0.18 -9.55
CA GLY A 132 12.03 0.81 -8.63
C GLY A 132 12.12 2.23 -9.16
N THR A 133 11.85 3.18 -8.29
CA THR A 133 12.01 4.60 -8.54
C THR A 133 13.29 5.07 -7.83
N PRO A 134 14.31 5.52 -8.56
CA PRO A 134 15.52 6.08 -7.97
C PRO A 134 15.19 7.25 -7.07
N ARG A 135 15.87 7.34 -5.92
CA ARG A 135 15.59 8.38 -4.94
C ARG A 135 15.82 9.79 -5.49
N GLY A 136 16.84 9.98 -6.32
CA GLY A 136 17.09 11.27 -6.99
C GLY A 136 15.94 11.66 -7.92
N LEU A 137 15.42 10.71 -8.72
CA LEU A 137 14.23 10.93 -9.54
C LEU A 137 13.00 11.23 -8.68
N PHE A 138 12.85 10.52 -7.55
CA PHE A 138 11.75 10.77 -6.63
C PHE A 138 11.78 12.22 -6.12
N VAL A 139 12.90 12.66 -5.60
CA VAL A 139 13.05 14.02 -5.04
C VAL A 139 12.92 15.10 -6.11
N ALA A 140 13.56 14.90 -7.27
CA ALA A 140 13.64 15.94 -8.31
C ALA A 140 12.36 16.05 -9.16
N SER A 141 11.58 14.98 -9.29
CA SER A 141 10.47 14.94 -10.25
C SER A 141 9.17 14.38 -9.68
N VAL A 142 9.23 13.24 -8.94
CA VAL A 142 7.99 12.57 -8.45
C VAL A 142 7.34 13.38 -7.34
N MET A 143 8.11 13.83 -6.36
CA MET A 143 7.60 14.62 -5.23
C MET A 143 6.99 15.95 -5.71
N PRO A 144 7.65 16.76 -6.59
CA PRO A 144 7.02 17.96 -7.17
C PRO A 144 5.75 17.65 -7.98
N ALA A 145 5.73 16.51 -8.68
CA ALA A 145 4.54 16.09 -9.44
C ALA A 145 3.36 15.75 -8.51
N PHE A 146 3.61 15.09 -7.39
CA PHE A 146 2.59 14.85 -6.37
C PHE A 146 2.08 16.14 -5.73
N GLU A 147 2.98 17.08 -5.35
CA GLU A 147 2.61 18.38 -4.81
C GLU A 147 1.73 19.17 -5.79
N ARG A 148 2.02 19.08 -7.09
CA ARG A 148 1.16 19.66 -8.12
C ARG A 148 -0.23 19.03 -8.13
N LEU A 149 -0.36 17.69 -8.06
CA LEU A 149 -1.65 17.02 -8.00
C LEU A 149 -2.45 17.38 -6.74
N VAL A 150 -1.77 17.64 -5.61
CA VAL A 150 -2.39 18.19 -4.38
C VAL A 150 -2.90 19.60 -4.63
N SER A 151 -2.06 20.47 -5.19
CA SER A 151 -2.43 21.87 -5.51
C SER A 151 -3.59 21.96 -6.49
N ASP A 152 -3.64 21.05 -7.47
CA ASP A 152 -4.73 20.95 -8.45
C ASP A 152 -6.01 20.35 -7.84
N GLY A 153 -5.99 19.94 -6.55
CA GLY A 153 -7.14 19.39 -5.82
C GLY A 153 -7.51 17.96 -6.23
N ARG A 154 -6.67 17.30 -7.03
CA ARG A 154 -6.95 15.96 -7.59
C ARG A 154 -6.68 14.84 -6.58
N ILE A 155 -5.74 15.05 -5.67
CA ILE A 155 -5.45 14.17 -4.54
C ILE A 155 -5.48 14.99 -3.24
N GLY A 156 -5.84 14.34 -2.13
CA GLY A 156 -5.78 14.98 -0.82
C GLY A 156 -4.36 15.12 -0.31
N ALA A 157 -3.59 14.04 -0.46
CA ALA A 157 -2.18 13.98 -0.13
C ALA A 157 -1.50 12.84 -0.89
N TRP A 158 -0.17 12.78 -0.83
CA TRP A 158 0.60 11.69 -1.41
C TRP A 158 1.30 10.85 -0.33
N ALA A 159 1.61 9.62 -0.71
CA ALA A 159 2.19 8.64 0.19
C ALA A 159 3.17 7.71 -0.56
N ILE A 160 3.92 6.91 0.18
CA ILE A 160 4.89 5.97 -0.38
C ILE A 160 4.66 4.54 0.10
N THR A 161 5.07 3.57 -0.71
CA THR A 161 5.25 2.20 -0.27
C THR A 161 6.61 2.09 0.43
N GLY A 162 6.59 1.72 1.71
CA GLY A 162 7.81 1.53 2.53
C GLY A 162 8.49 0.18 2.31
N ILE A 163 8.25 -0.46 1.15
CA ILE A 163 8.98 -1.63 0.68
C ILE A 163 9.94 -1.14 -0.39
N GLY A 164 11.23 -1.23 -0.13
CA GLY A 164 12.30 -0.75 -1.00
C GLY A 164 13.62 -0.90 -0.29
N VAL A 165 14.71 -0.40 -0.88
CA VAL A 165 16.00 -0.40 -0.20
C VAL A 165 15.88 0.43 1.08
N PRO A 166 16.11 -0.15 2.27
CA PRO A 166 15.69 0.45 3.54
C PRO A 166 16.21 1.86 3.78
N GLN A 167 17.48 2.10 3.44
CA GLN A 167 18.10 3.42 3.61
C GLN A 167 17.43 4.48 2.71
N ALA A 168 17.12 4.14 1.45
CA ALA A 168 16.45 5.05 0.53
C ALA A 168 15.02 5.40 1.01
N VAL A 169 14.31 4.43 1.58
CA VAL A 169 12.98 4.65 2.19
C VAL A 169 13.09 5.57 3.41
N LEU A 170 14.04 5.31 4.32
CA LEU A 170 14.24 6.14 5.51
C LEU A 170 14.60 7.59 5.17
N GLU A 171 15.45 7.79 4.18
CA GLU A 171 15.82 9.12 3.71
C GLU A 171 14.65 9.84 3.04
N THR A 172 13.77 9.10 2.36
CA THR A 172 12.54 9.67 1.77
C THR A 172 11.55 10.11 2.83
N ILE A 173 11.35 9.31 3.89
CA ILE A 173 10.50 9.69 5.03
C ILE A 173 11.03 10.97 5.72
N LYS A 174 12.35 11.15 5.72
CA LYS A 174 13.01 12.32 6.33
C LYS A 174 13.09 13.54 5.43
N ALA A 175 12.74 13.43 4.16
CA ALA A 175 12.77 14.55 3.20
C ALA A 175 11.63 15.56 3.48
N GLU A 176 11.76 16.75 2.87
CA GLU A 176 10.71 17.76 2.86
C GLU A 176 10.39 18.15 1.41
N PRO A 177 9.10 18.25 1.06
CA PRO A 177 7.93 17.91 1.86
C PRO A 177 7.90 16.40 2.19
N GLN A 178 7.38 16.05 3.37
CA GLN A 178 7.29 14.66 3.79
C GLN A 178 6.03 13.97 3.21
N PRO A 179 6.03 12.63 3.01
CA PRO A 179 4.82 11.89 2.67
C PRO A 179 3.79 11.98 3.79
N ALA A 180 2.51 12.05 3.45
CA ALA A 180 1.45 12.02 4.44
C ALA A 180 1.32 10.64 5.11
N ALA A 181 1.69 9.57 4.40
CA ALA A 181 1.65 8.22 4.91
C ALA A 181 2.70 7.31 4.26
N VAL A 182 2.99 6.20 4.92
CA VAL A 182 3.81 5.10 4.41
C VAL A 182 3.10 3.75 4.65
N GLN A 183 3.08 2.89 3.63
CA GLN A 183 2.74 1.48 3.82
C GLN A 183 4.00 0.73 4.29
N ALA A 184 3.96 0.18 5.50
CA ALA A 184 5.10 -0.52 6.09
C ALA A 184 4.74 -1.95 6.47
N ILE A 185 5.72 -2.85 6.35
CA ILE A 185 5.60 -4.23 6.82
C ILE A 185 5.35 -4.22 8.33
N ALA A 186 4.30 -4.91 8.77
CA ALA A 186 3.91 -4.96 10.19
C ALA A 186 3.47 -6.39 10.55
N ASN A 187 4.43 -7.29 10.75
CA ASN A 187 4.19 -8.66 11.17
C ASN A 187 5.23 -9.15 12.17
N LEU A 188 4.97 -10.29 12.81
CA LEU A 188 5.84 -10.86 13.84
C LEU A 188 7.22 -11.32 13.33
N LEU A 189 7.36 -11.53 12.03
CA LEU A 189 8.61 -11.99 11.41
C LEU A 189 9.48 -10.83 10.92
N ASP A 190 8.98 -9.59 10.95
CA ASP A 190 9.61 -8.42 10.31
C ASP A 190 9.97 -8.66 8.83
N SER A 191 9.25 -9.58 8.18
CA SER A 191 9.54 -10.06 6.84
C SER A 191 8.64 -9.41 5.78
N PRO A 192 9.21 -8.87 4.71
CA PRO A 192 8.46 -8.46 3.52
C PRO A 192 8.05 -9.64 2.62
N GLY A 193 8.53 -10.87 2.88
CA GLY A 193 8.25 -12.06 2.07
C GLY A 193 8.51 -11.83 0.59
N ALA A 194 7.63 -12.32 -0.26
CA ALA A 194 7.70 -12.19 -1.72
C ALA A 194 7.72 -10.72 -2.24
N SER A 195 7.43 -9.74 -1.38
CA SER A 195 7.53 -8.33 -1.76
C SER A 195 8.96 -7.79 -1.71
N LYS A 196 9.90 -8.54 -1.13
CA LYS A 196 11.32 -8.16 -1.07
C LYS A 196 11.99 -8.34 -2.43
N ARG A 197 12.44 -7.25 -3.02
CA ARG A 197 13.14 -7.24 -4.33
C ARG A 197 14.43 -6.46 -4.24
N TYR A 198 15.15 -6.60 -3.12
CA TYR A 198 16.44 -6.00 -2.81
C TYR A 198 17.21 -6.94 -1.87
N ASP A 199 18.53 -6.80 -1.78
CA ASP A 199 19.39 -7.75 -1.06
C ASP A 199 19.55 -7.41 0.42
N GLU A 200 19.48 -6.12 0.80
CA GLU A 200 19.71 -5.62 2.14
C GLU A 200 18.72 -6.23 3.14
N ALA A 201 19.11 -6.29 4.42
CA ALA A 201 18.19 -6.72 5.48
C ALA A 201 16.99 -5.77 5.59
N ALA A 202 15.78 -6.31 5.69
CA ALA A 202 14.59 -5.53 5.95
C ALA A 202 14.64 -4.95 7.37
N ILE A 203 14.26 -3.68 7.53
CA ILE A 203 14.19 -2.98 8.82
C ILE A 203 12.82 -2.30 9.01
N PRO A 204 11.71 -3.05 8.94
CA PRO A 204 10.38 -2.45 8.93
C PRO A 204 10.08 -1.68 10.22
N ARG A 205 10.60 -2.10 11.37
CA ARG A 205 10.41 -1.40 12.66
C ARG A 205 11.06 -0.02 12.65
N ASP A 206 12.24 0.12 12.04
CA ASP A 206 12.93 1.41 11.93
C ASP A 206 12.17 2.36 11.00
N ILE A 207 11.60 1.82 9.91
CA ILE A 207 10.73 2.58 8.98
C ILE A 207 9.49 3.08 9.73
N ILE A 208 8.81 2.21 10.50
CA ILE A 208 7.64 2.58 11.32
C ILE A 208 8.02 3.64 12.36
N ALA A 209 9.14 3.44 13.06
CA ALA A 209 9.61 4.37 14.07
C ALA A 209 9.94 5.76 13.47
N ALA A 210 10.64 5.78 12.34
CA ALA A 210 10.97 7.03 11.63
C ALA A 210 9.72 7.78 11.16
N ALA A 211 8.74 7.08 10.61
CA ALA A 211 7.46 7.65 10.20
C ALA A 211 6.69 8.22 11.40
N SER A 212 6.56 7.44 12.47
CA SER A 212 5.84 7.85 13.69
C SER A 212 6.46 9.08 14.34
N GLN A 213 7.80 9.17 14.42
CA GLN A 213 8.51 10.33 14.97
C GLN A 213 8.26 11.61 14.19
N ARG A 214 7.90 11.53 12.93
CA ARG A 214 7.64 12.66 12.06
C ARG A 214 6.14 12.95 11.86
N GLY A 215 5.26 12.20 12.52
CA GLY A 215 3.83 12.33 12.32
C GLY A 215 3.33 11.85 10.94
N VAL A 216 4.14 11.05 10.23
CA VAL A 216 3.74 10.37 9.00
C VAL A 216 2.82 9.20 9.33
N GLY A 217 1.67 9.09 8.68
CA GLY A 217 0.72 8.01 8.91
C GLY A 217 1.33 6.65 8.53
N VAL A 218 1.15 5.64 9.38
CA VAL A 218 1.64 4.28 9.11
C VAL A 218 0.48 3.35 8.80
N MET A 219 0.46 2.81 7.59
CA MET A 219 -0.46 1.75 7.18
C MET A 219 0.30 0.42 7.23
N GLY A 220 0.01 -0.40 8.25
CA GLY A 220 0.62 -1.72 8.40
C GLY A 220 0.10 -2.69 7.34
N ILE A 221 1.01 -3.32 6.61
CA ILE A 221 0.68 -4.32 5.58
C ILE A 221 1.32 -5.66 5.91
N ARG A 222 0.81 -6.73 5.26
CA ARG A 222 1.26 -8.12 5.44
C ARG A 222 1.15 -8.62 6.89
N ALA A 223 0.19 -8.13 7.66
CA ALA A 223 0.03 -8.44 9.08
C ALA A 223 0.00 -9.96 9.38
N VAL A 224 -0.60 -10.75 8.50
CA VAL A 224 -0.67 -12.22 8.61
C VAL A 224 0.32 -12.94 7.67
N GLN A 225 1.23 -12.22 7.04
CA GLN A 225 2.33 -12.71 6.20
C GLN A 225 1.89 -13.77 5.18
N ALA A 226 1.03 -13.38 4.25
CA ALA A 226 0.43 -14.27 3.23
C ALA A 226 -0.16 -15.57 3.83
N GLY A 227 -0.67 -15.49 5.06
CA GLY A 227 -1.25 -16.59 5.80
C GLY A 227 -0.30 -17.38 6.68
N ALA A 228 1.02 -17.16 6.59
CA ALA A 228 2.01 -17.88 7.39
C ALA A 228 1.78 -17.76 8.90
N LEU A 229 1.21 -16.64 9.36
CA LEU A 229 0.90 -16.35 10.78
C LEU A 229 -0.55 -16.64 11.16
N THR A 230 -1.27 -17.46 10.39
CA THR A 230 -2.63 -17.90 10.71
C THR A 230 -2.66 -19.39 11.10
N SER A 231 -3.60 -19.77 11.97
CA SER A 231 -3.79 -21.16 12.37
C SER A 231 -4.52 -22.02 11.32
N SER A 232 -5.17 -21.39 10.35
CA SER A 232 -6.09 -22.07 9.42
C SER A 232 -5.47 -22.38 8.05
N LEU A 233 -4.18 -22.15 7.85
CA LEU A 233 -3.53 -22.38 6.57
C LEU A 233 -2.61 -23.57 6.62
N ASP A 234 -3.20 -24.74 6.31
CA ASP A 234 -2.48 -25.98 6.02
C ASP A 234 -2.17 -26.05 4.53
N ARG A 235 -1.35 -25.12 4.03
CA ARG A 235 -0.83 -25.30 2.68
C ARG A 235 0.66 -25.59 2.72
N GLU A 236 1.02 -26.67 2.05
CA GLU A 236 2.42 -26.94 1.74
C GLU A 236 2.84 -26.02 0.58
N LEU A 237 3.94 -25.34 0.77
CA LEU A 237 4.55 -24.53 -0.28
C LEU A 237 5.78 -25.26 -0.82
N PRO A 238 5.99 -25.28 -2.16
CA PRO A 238 7.25 -25.71 -2.74
C PRO A 238 8.43 -24.97 -2.11
N GLU A 239 9.60 -25.61 -2.02
CA GLU A 239 10.77 -25.00 -1.37
C GLU A 239 11.22 -23.72 -2.04
N ASP A 240 11.04 -23.59 -3.35
CA ASP A 240 11.37 -22.43 -4.17
C ASP A 240 10.27 -21.34 -4.13
N HIS A 241 9.16 -21.60 -3.46
CA HIS A 241 8.10 -20.59 -3.35
C HIS A 241 8.59 -19.38 -2.54
N PRO A 242 8.36 -18.14 -3.00
CA PRO A 242 8.87 -16.93 -2.33
C PRO A 242 8.47 -16.76 -0.85
N GLU A 243 7.35 -17.39 -0.43
CA GLU A 243 6.86 -17.33 0.95
C GLU A 243 7.28 -18.57 1.79
N ALA A 244 7.96 -19.57 1.23
CA ALA A 244 8.27 -20.82 1.92
C ALA A 244 9.14 -20.60 3.18
N VAL A 245 10.05 -19.64 3.14
CA VAL A 245 10.91 -19.28 4.29
C VAL A 245 10.04 -18.77 5.45
N ASP A 246 9.09 -17.88 5.17
CA ASP A 246 8.23 -17.29 6.20
C ASP A 246 7.28 -18.32 6.81
N TYR A 247 6.80 -19.29 6.01
CA TYR A 247 6.00 -20.41 6.52
C TYR A 247 6.78 -21.28 7.51
N ARG A 248 8.06 -21.54 7.23
CA ARG A 248 8.95 -22.25 8.17
C ARG A 248 9.20 -21.42 9.44
N LEU A 249 9.52 -20.13 9.29
CA LEU A 249 9.77 -19.25 10.42
C LEU A 249 8.54 -19.03 11.29
N ALA A 250 7.35 -19.07 10.73
CA ALA A 250 6.08 -18.90 11.43
C ALA A 250 5.64 -20.13 12.22
N ALA A 251 6.16 -21.33 11.95
CA ALA A 251 5.74 -22.57 12.58
C ALA A 251 5.74 -22.54 14.13
N PRO A 252 6.78 -22.01 14.82
CA PRO A 252 6.78 -21.92 16.28
C PRO A 252 5.66 -21.01 16.82
N PHE A 253 5.33 -19.92 16.13
CA PHE A 253 4.26 -19.00 16.54
C PHE A 253 2.89 -19.65 16.39
N ARG A 254 2.66 -20.43 15.32
CA ARG A 254 1.42 -21.16 15.11
C ARG A 254 1.20 -22.23 16.16
N SER A 255 2.24 -23.03 16.48
CA SER A 255 2.17 -24.03 17.53
C SER A 255 1.81 -23.41 18.87
N ARG A 256 2.48 -22.30 19.23
CA ARG A 256 2.22 -21.62 20.50
C ARG A 256 0.80 -20.99 20.56
N ALA A 257 0.30 -20.47 19.44
CA ALA A 257 -1.06 -19.93 19.39
C ALA A 257 -2.14 -21.01 19.53
N ALA A 258 -1.85 -22.25 19.13
CA ALA A 258 -2.76 -23.39 19.32
C ALA A 258 -2.82 -23.90 20.76
N GLU A 259 -1.88 -23.51 21.63
CA GLU A 259 -1.82 -23.87 23.05
C GLU A 259 -2.59 -22.86 23.93
N LEU A 260 -2.97 -21.70 23.40
CA LEU A 260 -3.71 -20.62 24.08
C LEU A 260 -5.21 -20.71 23.83
#